data_e8fe6a0ce2cc2d583469c49d577768a1
#
_entry.id   e8fe6a0ce2cc2d583469c49d577768a1
#
_cell.length_a   1.000
_cell.length_b   1.000
_cell.length_c   1.000
_cell.angle_alpha   90.00
_cell.angle_beta   90.00
_cell.angle_gamma   90.00
#
_symmetry.space_group_name_H-M   'P 1'
#
loop_
_entity.id
_entity.type
_entity.pdbx_description
1 polymer ?
#
loop_
_entity_poly.entity_id
_entity_poly.type
_entity_poly.pdbx_seq_one_letter_code
_entity_poly.pdbx_strand_id
1 'polypeptide(L)'
;MPQISKRRLHPAIAERVEQVLADILNGKYQKTKLSVLNILLSDTEKIMLSKRLAITILSLRGYSYDLIKDVLKVSQGTVAHTMATYAHADNAYKNELQNLLQTKRLHVLIGKFEYELGKAIPPKGAD
;
A
#
# COMPACT_ATOMS: atom_id res chain seq x y z
N MET A 1 -13.57 0.31 -13.05
CA MET A 1 -13.68 0.26 -11.59
C MET A 1 -14.84 -0.61 -11.19
N PRO A 2 -14.64 -1.58 -10.31
CA PRO A 2 -15.77 -2.39 -9.89
C PRO A 2 -16.80 -1.54 -9.17
N GLN A 3 -18.05 -1.75 -9.50
CA GLN A 3 -19.13 -1.05 -8.83
C GLN A 3 -19.40 -1.70 -7.49
N ILE A 4 -19.44 -0.88 -6.44
CA ILE A 4 -19.81 -1.35 -5.12
C ILE A 4 -21.33 -1.49 -5.09
N SER A 5 -21.82 -2.67 -4.68
CA SER A 5 -23.24 -2.88 -4.48
C SER A 5 -23.78 -1.87 -3.47
N LYS A 6 -24.97 -1.34 -3.72
CA LYS A 6 -25.66 -0.46 -2.76
C LYS A 6 -26.06 -1.21 -1.49
N ARG A 7 -26.12 -2.55 -1.55
CA ARG A 7 -26.41 -3.37 -0.38
C ARG A 7 -25.13 -3.57 0.42
N ARG A 8 -25.16 -3.21 1.68
CA ARG A 8 -24.03 -3.40 2.57
C ARG A 8 -24.18 -4.71 3.32
N LEU A 9 -23.06 -5.34 3.64
CA LEU A 9 -23.05 -6.47 4.54
C LEU A 9 -23.58 -6.06 5.91
N HIS A 10 -24.30 -6.98 6.56
CA HIS A 10 -24.64 -6.79 7.97
C HIS A 10 -23.34 -6.56 8.76
N PRO A 11 -23.30 -5.58 9.69
CA PRO A 11 -22.06 -5.24 10.39
C PRO A 11 -21.40 -6.42 11.09
N ALA A 12 -22.19 -7.32 11.70
CA ALA A 12 -21.64 -8.50 12.36
C ALA A 12 -20.97 -9.46 11.38
N ILE A 13 -21.53 -9.60 10.17
CA ILE A 13 -20.95 -10.44 9.11
C ILE A 13 -19.67 -9.80 8.59
N ALA A 14 -19.69 -8.49 8.32
CA ALA A 14 -18.52 -7.76 7.86
C ALA A 14 -17.35 -7.91 8.84
N GLU A 15 -17.61 -7.74 10.13
CA GLU A 15 -16.60 -7.89 11.18
C GLU A 15 -15.99 -9.29 11.19
N ARG A 16 -16.82 -10.32 11.06
CA ARG A 16 -16.33 -11.71 11.05
C ARG A 16 -15.46 -11.98 9.82
N VAL A 17 -15.86 -11.49 8.67
CA VAL A 17 -15.07 -11.64 7.43
C VAL A 17 -13.73 -10.93 7.58
N GLU A 18 -13.71 -9.72 8.16
CA GLU A 18 -12.48 -8.99 8.42
C GLU A 18 -11.54 -9.76 9.35
N GLN A 19 -12.08 -10.41 10.38
CA GLN A 19 -11.28 -11.25 11.28
C GLN A 19 -10.65 -12.42 10.54
N VAL A 20 -11.40 -13.07 9.64
CA VAL A 20 -10.86 -14.16 8.82
C VAL A 20 -9.73 -13.65 7.94
N LEU A 21 -9.93 -12.51 7.27
CA LEU A 21 -8.90 -11.90 6.42
C LEU A 21 -7.65 -11.58 7.23
N ALA A 22 -7.81 -10.96 8.39
CA ALA A 22 -6.69 -10.60 9.26
C ALA A 22 -5.92 -11.86 9.69
N ASP A 23 -6.62 -12.93 10.00
CA ASP A 23 -6.00 -14.19 10.41
C ASP A 23 -5.18 -14.82 9.27
N ILE A 24 -5.73 -14.80 8.06
CA ILE A 24 -5.02 -15.28 6.87
C ILE A 24 -3.73 -14.46 6.66
N LEU A 25 -3.80 -13.14 6.76
CA LEU A 25 -2.66 -12.26 6.56
C LEU A 25 -1.62 -12.37 7.68
N ASN A 26 -2.03 -12.86 8.85
CA ASN A 26 -1.13 -13.10 9.97
C ASN A 26 -0.41 -14.45 9.91
N GLY A 27 -0.66 -15.25 8.89
CA GLY A 27 -0.02 -16.57 8.70
C GLY A 27 1.49 -16.48 8.49
N LYS A 28 2.18 -17.61 8.71
CA LYS A 28 3.65 -17.68 8.70
C LYS A 28 4.26 -17.61 7.31
N TYR A 29 3.55 -18.03 6.27
CA TYR A 29 4.12 -18.22 4.94
C TYR A 29 3.75 -17.06 4.02
N GLN A 30 4.77 -16.29 3.64
CA GLN A 30 4.61 -15.15 2.73
C GLN A 30 3.97 -15.57 1.39
N LYS A 31 4.41 -16.69 0.83
CA LYS A 31 3.89 -17.21 -0.44
C LYS A 31 2.38 -17.47 -0.37
N THR A 32 1.90 -18.03 0.74
CA THR A 32 0.48 -18.28 0.95
C THR A 32 -0.33 -16.98 0.99
N LYS A 33 0.20 -15.96 1.69
CA LYS A 33 -0.46 -14.65 1.77
C LYS A 33 -0.61 -14.01 0.40
N LEU A 34 0.45 -14.03 -0.40
CA LEU A 34 0.41 -13.47 -1.75
C LEU A 34 -0.52 -14.26 -2.66
N SER A 35 -0.55 -15.59 -2.53
CA SER A 35 -1.47 -16.43 -3.30
C SER A 35 -2.92 -16.10 -2.98
N VAL A 36 -3.25 -15.92 -1.71
CA VAL A 36 -4.60 -15.56 -1.28
C VAL A 36 -4.98 -14.19 -1.84
N LEU A 37 -4.10 -13.20 -1.76
CA LEU A 37 -4.35 -11.88 -2.33
C LEU A 37 -4.55 -11.95 -3.85
N ASN A 38 -3.78 -12.78 -4.54
CA ASN A 38 -3.92 -12.97 -5.99
C ASN A 38 -5.26 -13.62 -6.38
N ILE A 39 -5.82 -14.45 -5.50
CA ILE A 39 -7.13 -15.04 -5.73
C ILE A 39 -8.25 -14.03 -5.46
N LEU A 40 -8.12 -13.24 -4.39
CA LEU A 40 -9.19 -12.35 -3.92
C LEU A 40 -9.27 -11.05 -4.71
N LEU A 41 -8.15 -10.58 -5.26
CA LEU A 41 -8.09 -9.29 -5.94
C LEU A 41 -8.03 -9.47 -7.45
N SER A 42 -8.76 -8.61 -8.17
CA SER A 42 -8.58 -8.49 -9.62
C SER A 42 -7.20 -7.89 -9.94
N ASP A 43 -6.77 -8.01 -11.19
CA ASP A 43 -5.49 -7.43 -11.62
C ASP A 43 -5.47 -5.91 -11.37
N THR A 44 -6.57 -5.22 -11.68
CA THR A 44 -6.70 -3.79 -11.44
C THR A 44 -6.60 -3.47 -9.95
N GLU A 45 -7.29 -4.25 -9.10
CA GLU A 45 -7.25 -4.05 -7.66
C GLU A 45 -5.86 -4.28 -7.08
N LYS A 46 -5.12 -5.27 -7.58
CA LYS A 46 -3.74 -5.52 -7.16
C LYS A 46 -2.84 -4.33 -7.49
N ILE A 47 -2.98 -3.79 -8.69
CA ILE A 47 -2.21 -2.61 -9.11
C ILE A 47 -2.55 -1.42 -8.22
N MET A 48 -3.83 -1.17 -7.98
CA MET A 48 -4.28 -0.06 -7.14
C MET A 48 -3.76 -0.20 -5.70
N LEU A 49 -3.85 -1.38 -5.13
CA LEU A 49 -3.36 -1.64 -3.77
C LEU A 49 -1.85 -1.41 -3.68
N SER A 50 -1.11 -1.95 -4.65
CA SER A 50 0.35 -1.81 -4.71
C SER A 50 0.77 -0.35 -4.84
N LYS A 51 0.10 0.41 -5.70
CA LYS A 51 0.40 1.84 -5.87
C LYS A 51 0.09 2.63 -4.60
N ARG A 52 -1.04 2.37 -3.94
CA ARG A 52 -1.40 3.04 -2.67
C ARG A 52 -0.37 2.76 -1.59
N LEU A 53 0.06 1.52 -1.47
CA LEU A 53 1.08 1.17 -0.49
C LEU A 53 2.40 1.88 -0.81
N ALA A 54 2.83 1.86 -2.07
CA ALA A 54 4.05 2.52 -2.49
C ALA A 54 4.01 4.03 -2.26
N ILE A 55 2.89 4.68 -2.58
CA ILE A 55 2.70 6.11 -2.30
C ILE A 55 2.89 6.40 -0.82
N THR A 56 2.25 5.61 0.03
CA THR A 56 2.31 5.80 1.49
C THR A 56 3.74 5.65 2.00
N ILE A 57 4.42 4.59 1.59
CA ILE A 57 5.81 4.33 2.02
C ILE A 57 6.73 5.47 1.57
N LEU A 58 6.67 5.86 0.30
CA LEU A 58 7.55 6.90 -0.23
C LEU A 58 7.28 8.25 0.39
N SER A 59 6.01 8.59 0.63
CA SER A 59 5.65 9.84 1.31
C SER A 59 6.19 9.86 2.74
N LEU A 60 6.07 8.77 3.46
CA LEU A 60 6.61 8.66 4.82
C LEU A 60 8.13 8.71 4.85
N ARG A 61 8.78 8.34 3.76
CA ARG A 61 10.24 8.43 3.59
C ARG A 61 10.70 9.80 3.14
N GLY A 62 9.79 10.75 2.90
CA GLY A 62 10.12 12.13 2.56
C GLY A 62 10.31 12.42 1.08
N TYR A 63 9.97 11.50 0.19
CA TYR A 63 10.03 11.77 -1.25
C TYR A 63 8.95 12.78 -1.63
N SER A 64 9.26 13.65 -2.62
CA SER A 64 8.30 14.64 -3.09
C SER A 64 7.14 13.99 -3.83
N TYR A 65 5.99 14.65 -3.84
CA TYR A 65 4.82 14.16 -4.57
C TYR A 65 5.08 14.09 -6.07
N ASP A 66 5.84 15.03 -6.62
CA ASP A 66 6.20 15.02 -8.04
C ASP A 66 7.02 13.79 -8.40
N LEU A 67 8.01 13.44 -7.58
CA LEU A 67 8.80 12.23 -7.81
C LEU A 67 7.94 10.97 -7.70
N ILE A 68 7.11 10.89 -6.67
CA ILE A 68 6.21 9.75 -6.46
C ILE A 68 5.29 9.56 -7.67
N LYS A 69 4.68 10.65 -8.12
CA LYS A 69 3.82 10.65 -9.31
C LYS A 69 4.53 10.07 -10.52
N ASP A 70 5.75 10.54 -10.76
CA ASP A 70 6.51 10.16 -11.95
C ASP A 70 6.96 8.70 -11.91
N VAL A 71 7.47 8.23 -10.78
CA VAL A 71 8.01 6.86 -10.69
C VAL A 71 6.91 5.81 -10.58
N LEU A 72 5.78 6.14 -9.97
CA LEU A 72 4.67 5.19 -9.82
C LEU A 72 3.65 5.27 -10.95
N LYS A 73 3.82 6.24 -11.86
CA LYS A 73 2.89 6.44 -12.98
C LYS A 73 1.45 6.65 -12.50
N VAL A 74 1.28 7.58 -11.59
CA VAL A 74 -0.02 7.98 -11.03
C VAL A 74 -0.22 9.48 -11.22
N SER A 75 -1.46 9.95 -11.07
CA SER A 75 -1.75 11.37 -11.08
C SER A 75 -1.36 12.03 -9.76
N GLN A 76 -1.12 13.33 -9.80
CA GLN A 76 -0.88 14.11 -8.57
C GLN A 76 -2.08 14.03 -7.62
N GLY A 77 -3.29 14.03 -8.17
CA GLY A 77 -4.51 13.86 -7.38
C GLY A 77 -4.55 12.52 -6.66
N THR A 78 -4.08 11.45 -7.30
CA THR A 78 -4.02 10.12 -6.66
C THR A 78 -3.06 10.14 -5.48
N VAL A 79 -1.89 10.76 -5.62
CA VAL A 79 -0.94 10.88 -4.51
C VAL A 79 -1.55 11.67 -3.36
N ALA A 80 -2.14 12.83 -3.67
CA ALA A 80 -2.74 13.69 -2.65
C ALA A 80 -3.90 13.00 -1.94
N HIS A 81 -4.77 12.30 -2.67
CA HIS A 81 -5.90 11.58 -2.10
C HIS A 81 -5.44 10.46 -1.18
N THR A 82 -4.45 9.68 -1.60
CA THR A 82 -3.92 8.58 -0.79
C THR A 82 -3.33 9.11 0.51
N MET A 83 -2.58 10.21 0.46
CA MET A 83 -1.99 10.79 1.66
C MET A 83 -3.02 11.48 2.54
N ALA A 84 -4.07 12.05 1.98
CA ALA A 84 -5.19 12.57 2.76
C ALA A 84 -5.90 11.44 3.53
N THR A 85 -6.13 10.31 2.87
CA THR A 85 -6.71 9.13 3.52
C THR A 85 -5.84 8.66 4.67
N TYR A 86 -4.53 8.60 4.47
CA TYR A 86 -3.58 8.24 5.54
C TYR A 86 -3.65 9.25 6.69
N ALA A 87 -3.64 10.55 6.39
CA ALA A 87 -3.65 11.60 7.40
C ALA A 87 -4.91 11.56 8.27
N HIS A 88 -6.05 11.18 7.69
CA HIS A 88 -7.32 11.07 8.42
C HIS A 88 -7.53 9.71 9.08
N ALA A 89 -6.62 8.77 8.91
CA ALA A 89 -6.73 7.47 9.57
C ALA A 89 -6.55 7.61 11.08
N ASP A 90 -7.07 6.63 11.81
CA ASP A 90 -6.90 6.56 13.26
C ASP A 90 -5.42 6.57 13.64
N ASN A 91 -5.06 7.35 14.65
CA ASN A 91 -3.67 7.45 15.11
C ASN A 91 -3.09 6.09 15.50
N ALA A 92 -3.89 5.21 16.08
CA ALA A 92 -3.46 3.87 16.43
C ALA A 92 -3.01 3.10 15.18
N TYR A 93 -3.78 3.19 14.09
CA TYR A 93 -3.45 2.53 12.82
C TYR A 93 -2.17 3.11 12.20
N LYS A 94 -2.05 4.43 12.22
CA LYS A 94 -0.84 5.10 11.71
C LYS A 94 0.40 4.68 12.48
N ASN A 95 0.30 4.63 13.79
CA ASN A 95 1.41 4.22 14.65
C ASN A 95 1.80 2.76 14.40
N GLU A 96 0.83 1.87 14.27
CA GLU A 96 1.09 0.48 13.96
C GLU A 96 1.80 0.33 12.61
N LEU A 97 1.31 1.03 11.58
CA LEU A 97 1.95 0.97 10.26
C LEU A 97 3.38 1.48 10.31
N GLN A 98 3.62 2.64 10.96
CA GLN A 98 4.96 3.19 11.09
C GLN A 98 5.89 2.25 11.84
N ASN A 99 5.41 1.61 12.91
CA ASN A 99 6.20 0.64 13.65
C ASN A 99 6.54 -0.58 12.80
N LEU A 100 5.58 -1.09 12.01
CA LEU A 100 5.82 -2.18 11.08
C LEU A 100 6.90 -1.83 10.04
N LEU A 101 6.81 -0.62 9.47
CA LEU A 101 7.76 -0.18 8.45
C LEU A 101 9.18 -0.02 8.99
N GLN A 102 9.34 0.14 10.30
CA GLN A 102 10.63 0.26 10.96
C GLN A 102 11.21 -1.09 11.41
N THR A 103 10.46 -2.18 11.29
CA THR A 103 11.02 -3.49 11.62
C THR A 103 12.17 -3.83 10.69
N LYS A 104 13.15 -4.57 11.19
CA LYS A 104 14.35 -4.92 10.42
C LYS A 104 14.01 -5.56 9.09
N ARG A 105 13.06 -6.49 9.09
CA ARG A 105 12.65 -7.21 7.87
C ARG A 105 12.08 -6.25 6.81
N LEU A 106 11.12 -5.40 7.21
CA LEU A 106 10.50 -4.48 6.28
C LEU A 106 11.47 -3.37 5.85
N HIS A 107 12.33 -2.93 6.75
CA HIS A 107 13.36 -1.96 6.40
C HIS A 107 14.25 -2.48 5.26
N VAL A 108 14.65 -3.74 5.32
CA VAL A 108 15.45 -4.37 4.25
C VAL A 108 14.65 -4.46 2.96
N LEU A 109 13.40 -4.89 3.03
CA LEU A 109 12.55 -4.99 1.83
C LEU A 109 12.29 -3.64 1.19
N ILE A 110 12.05 -2.61 1.98
CA ILE A 110 11.86 -1.25 1.49
C ILE A 110 13.14 -0.73 0.85
N GLY A 111 14.29 -1.02 1.44
CA GLY A 111 15.57 -0.66 0.83
C GLY A 111 15.77 -1.28 -0.55
N LYS A 112 15.36 -2.53 -0.74
CA LYS A 112 15.40 -3.17 -2.04
C LYS A 112 14.44 -2.50 -3.04
N PHE A 113 13.26 -2.11 -2.58
CA PHE A 113 12.28 -1.37 -3.37
C PHE A 113 12.86 -0.02 -3.81
N GLU A 114 13.46 0.73 -2.88
CA GLU A 114 14.09 2.01 -3.19
C GLU A 114 15.25 1.85 -4.18
N TYR A 115 16.01 0.78 -4.06
CA TYR A 115 17.09 0.48 -5.00
C TYR A 115 16.56 0.31 -6.43
N GLU A 116 15.46 -0.43 -6.59
CA GLU A 116 14.85 -0.60 -7.92
C GLU A 116 14.28 0.72 -8.44
N LEU A 117 13.71 1.55 -7.58
CA LEU A 117 13.24 2.88 -7.96
C LEU A 117 14.39 3.76 -8.44
N GLY A 118 15.55 3.65 -7.81
CA GLY A 118 16.74 4.43 -8.19
C GLY A 118 17.18 4.16 -9.63
N LYS A 119 16.94 2.97 -10.14
CA LYS A 119 17.23 2.62 -11.55
C LYS A 119 16.27 3.29 -12.52
N ALA A 120 15.05 3.59 -12.08
CA ALA A 120 14.02 4.22 -12.91
C ALA A 120 14.07 5.75 -12.85
N ILE A 121 14.84 6.32 -11.92
CA ILE A 121 14.97 7.77 -11.75
C ILE A 121 16.20 8.23 -12.55
N PRO A 122 16.07 9.28 -13.41
CA PRO A 122 17.23 9.83 -14.09
C PRO A 122 18.30 10.31 -13.11
N PRO A 123 19.59 10.18 -13.44
CA PRO A 123 20.64 10.71 -12.58
C PRO A 123 20.45 12.20 -12.32
N LYS A 124 20.78 12.64 -11.11
CA LYS A 124 20.75 14.07 -10.76
C LYS A 124 21.69 14.83 -11.69
N GLY A 125 21.17 15.89 -12.33
CA GLY A 125 21.96 16.68 -13.25
C GLY A 125 22.01 16.16 -14.67
N ALA A 126 21.23 15.16 -15.03
CA ALA A 126 21.13 14.64 -16.40
C ALA A 126 20.13 15.44 -17.26
N ASP A 127 19.90 16.66 -16.96
CA ASP A 127 18.98 17.54 -17.68
C ASP A 127 19.55 18.00 -19.01
#